data_c469122b74abca6dc9fbb651d1e55e3e
#
_entry.id   c469122b74abca6dc9fbb651d1e55e3e
#
_cell.length_a   1.000
_cell.length_b   1.000
_cell.length_c   1.000
_cell.angle_alpha   90.00
_cell.angle_beta   90.00
_cell.angle_gamma   90.00
#
_symmetry.space_group_name_H-M   'P 1'
#
loop_
_entity.id
_entity.type
_entity.pdbx_description
1 polymer ?
#
loop_
_entity_poly.entity_id
_entity_poly.type
_entity_poly.pdbx_seq_one_letter_code
_entity_poly.pdbx_strand_id
1 'polypeptide(L)'
;MRHILFAITMLMLCLSVNGQELKVTGSRKAIRTSGDVLVFITPVASLATVLATQDWQGLKQGVFTGVTTLGVTYALKYLVKKERPDFSDNHSFPSMHTSVSFAGAAFIQRRYGWKWGIPAYAVSTYVGWSRVYGKKHDWWDVAAGAGIGARRGHR
;
A
#
# COMPACT_ATOMS: atom_id res chain seq x y z
N MET A 1 8.30 23.10 -30.04
CA MET A 1 8.45 21.65 -30.22
C MET A 1 9.82 21.13 -29.78
N ARG A 2 10.95 21.73 -30.13
CA ARG A 2 12.33 21.29 -29.72
C ARG A 2 12.52 21.21 -28.19
N HIS A 3 11.99 22.15 -27.41
CA HIS A 3 12.13 22.17 -25.95
C HIS A 3 11.29 21.10 -25.24
N ILE A 4 10.16 20.71 -25.83
CA ILE A 4 9.29 19.64 -25.30
C ILE A 4 9.96 18.27 -25.52
N LEU A 5 10.57 18.06 -26.68
CA LEU A 5 11.31 16.83 -26.98
C LEU A 5 12.52 16.67 -26.06
N PHE A 6 13.24 17.77 -25.78
CA PHE A 6 14.39 17.76 -24.86
C PHE A 6 13.96 17.49 -23.41
N ALA A 7 12.82 18.02 -22.96
CA ALA A 7 12.28 17.74 -21.65
C ALA A 7 11.83 16.28 -21.51
N ILE A 8 11.23 15.69 -22.56
CA ILE A 8 10.80 14.29 -22.58
C ILE A 8 12.02 13.35 -22.59
N THR A 9 13.07 13.66 -23.36
CA THR A 9 14.30 12.86 -23.36
C THR A 9 15.05 12.96 -22.04
N MET A 10 15.12 14.14 -21.40
CA MET A 10 15.68 14.30 -20.05
C MET A 10 14.86 13.55 -19.01
N LEU A 11 13.53 13.57 -19.09
CA LEU A 11 12.66 12.81 -18.19
C LEU A 11 12.85 11.30 -18.38
N MET A 12 12.99 10.83 -19.62
CA MET A 12 13.29 9.42 -19.92
C MET A 12 14.69 8.99 -19.46
N LEU A 13 15.69 9.87 -19.55
CA LEU A 13 17.03 9.60 -19.01
C LEU A 13 17.04 9.54 -17.47
N CYS A 14 16.28 10.40 -16.80
CA CYS A 14 16.12 10.33 -15.33
C CYS A 14 15.43 9.05 -14.87
N LEU A 15 14.59 8.43 -15.71
CA LEU A 15 13.97 7.13 -15.42
C LEU A 15 14.94 5.95 -15.64
N SER A 16 16.09 6.17 -16.25
CA SER A 16 17.09 5.15 -16.58
C SER A 16 18.26 5.08 -15.58
N VAL A 17 18.18 5.73 -14.43
CA VAL A 17 19.13 5.51 -13.34
C VAL A 17 18.83 4.15 -12.74
N ASN A 18 19.38 3.12 -13.38
CA ASN A 18 19.45 1.76 -12.87
C ASN A 18 20.39 1.73 -11.67
N GLY A 19 19.87 2.01 -10.47
CA GLY A 19 20.46 1.45 -9.26
C GLY A 19 20.52 -0.06 -9.46
N GLN A 20 21.56 -0.74 -8.98
CA GLN A 20 21.65 -2.19 -9.03
C GLN A 20 20.53 -2.79 -8.20
N GLU A 21 19.33 -2.93 -8.81
CA GLU A 21 18.19 -3.55 -8.18
C GLU A 21 18.50 -5.00 -7.85
N LEU A 22 18.40 -5.37 -6.58
CA LEU A 22 18.61 -6.75 -6.15
C LEU A 22 17.57 -7.64 -6.83
N LYS A 23 18.00 -8.44 -7.80
CA LYS A 23 17.11 -9.28 -8.62
C LYS A 23 16.50 -10.39 -7.76
N VAL A 24 15.30 -10.14 -7.24
CA VAL A 24 14.56 -11.11 -6.45
C VAL A 24 13.95 -12.16 -7.38
N THR A 25 14.34 -13.42 -7.22
CA THR A 25 13.93 -14.55 -8.06
C THR A 25 13.28 -15.67 -7.24
N GLY A 26 12.70 -16.66 -7.92
CA GLY A 26 12.15 -17.86 -7.29
C GLY A 26 10.96 -17.55 -6.35
N SER A 27 10.90 -18.22 -5.22
CA SER A 27 9.82 -18.13 -4.23
C SER A 27 9.62 -16.72 -3.69
N ARG A 28 10.68 -15.94 -3.55
CA ARG A 28 10.58 -14.55 -3.08
C ARG A 28 9.80 -13.67 -4.06
N LYS A 29 10.04 -13.86 -5.38
CA LYS A 29 9.30 -13.15 -6.42
C LYS A 29 7.83 -13.55 -6.40
N ALA A 30 7.54 -14.85 -6.30
CA ALA A 30 6.16 -15.35 -6.26
C ALA A 30 5.37 -14.79 -5.05
N ILE A 31 5.98 -14.82 -3.85
CA ILE A 31 5.36 -14.26 -2.63
C ILE A 31 5.19 -12.73 -2.74
N ARG A 32 6.17 -12.02 -3.28
CA ARG A 32 6.04 -10.58 -3.53
C ARG A 32 4.87 -10.29 -4.47
N THR A 33 4.77 -11.02 -5.59
CA THR A 33 3.69 -10.86 -6.56
C THR A 33 2.33 -11.22 -5.95
N SER A 34 2.23 -12.27 -5.12
CA SER A 34 0.99 -12.56 -4.42
C SER A 34 0.55 -11.41 -3.53
N GLY A 35 1.46 -10.77 -2.81
CA GLY A 35 1.16 -9.57 -2.03
C GLY A 35 0.75 -8.36 -2.89
N ASP A 36 1.27 -8.22 -4.12
CA ASP A 36 0.85 -7.18 -5.07
C ASP A 36 -0.61 -7.37 -5.52
N VAL A 37 -1.07 -8.62 -5.60
CA VAL A 37 -2.47 -8.95 -5.92
C VAL A 37 -3.36 -8.84 -4.68
N LEU A 38 -2.93 -9.43 -3.57
CA LEU A 38 -3.73 -9.52 -2.34
C LEU A 38 -3.98 -8.16 -1.67
N VAL A 39 -3.17 -7.14 -1.97
CA VAL A 39 -3.39 -5.77 -1.46
C VAL A 39 -4.77 -5.23 -1.81
N PHE A 40 -5.34 -5.66 -2.93
CA PHE A 40 -6.66 -5.19 -3.38
C PHE A 40 -7.82 -5.91 -2.71
N ILE A 41 -7.60 -7.05 -2.06
CA ILE A 41 -8.70 -7.86 -1.49
C ILE A 41 -9.50 -7.05 -0.47
N THR A 42 -8.84 -6.42 0.51
CA THR A 42 -9.55 -5.71 1.59
C THR A 42 -10.26 -4.44 1.12
N PRO A 43 -9.68 -3.56 0.28
CA PRO A 43 -10.40 -2.44 -0.31
C PRO A 43 -11.57 -2.86 -1.21
N VAL A 44 -11.37 -3.87 -2.06
CA VAL A 44 -12.42 -4.36 -2.96
C VAL A 44 -13.56 -5.01 -2.18
N ALA A 45 -13.24 -5.85 -1.19
CA ALA A 45 -14.24 -6.43 -0.31
C ALA A 45 -15.04 -5.36 0.46
N SER A 46 -14.35 -4.31 0.93
CA SER A 46 -15.01 -3.16 1.56
C SER A 46 -16.00 -2.49 0.63
N LEU A 47 -15.57 -2.18 -0.60
CA LEU A 47 -16.41 -1.53 -1.60
C LEU A 47 -17.58 -2.44 -2.01
N ALA A 48 -17.33 -3.71 -2.28
CA ALA A 48 -18.37 -4.67 -2.65
C ALA A 48 -19.43 -4.81 -1.57
N THR A 49 -19.03 -4.89 -0.30
CA THR A 49 -19.97 -4.99 0.83
C THR A 49 -20.80 -3.72 0.97
N VAL A 50 -20.17 -2.54 0.88
CA VAL A 50 -20.87 -1.24 0.93
C VAL A 50 -21.92 -1.12 -0.18
N LEU A 51 -21.59 -1.53 -1.40
CA LEU A 51 -22.51 -1.48 -2.53
C LEU A 51 -23.65 -2.51 -2.39
N ALA A 52 -23.33 -3.73 -1.97
CA ALA A 52 -24.32 -4.80 -1.79
C ALA A 52 -25.33 -4.47 -0.67
N THR A 53 -24.88 -3.78 0.37
CA THR A 53 -25.72 -3.37 1.51
C THR A 53 -26.34 -1.98 1.34
N GLN A 54 -26.06 -1.28 0.21
CA GLN A 54 -26.46 0.10 -0.06
C GLN A 54 -26.08 1.08 1.08
N ASP A 55 -24.95 0.83 1.71
CA ASP A 55 -24.45 1.59 2.84
C ASP A 55 -23.73 2.87 2.37
N TRP A 56 -24.49 3.86 1.97
CA TRP A 56 -23.97 5.14 1.47
C TRP A 56 -23.12 5.91 2.49
N GLN A 57 -23.41 5.73 3.78
CA GLN A 57 -22.58 6.31 4.83
C GLN A 57 -21.25 5.59 4.93
N GLY A 58 -21.25 4.26 4.82
CA GLY A 58 -20.02 3.46 4.73
C GLY A 58 -19.18 3.83 3.51
N LEU A 59 -19.81 4.10 2.36
CA LEU A 59 -19.10 4.56 1.17
C LEU A 59 -18.33 5.86 1.42
N LYS A 60 -19.01 6.87 2.01
CA LYS A 60 -18.36 8.16 2.36
C LYS A 60 -17.19 7.96 3.32
N GLN A 61 -17.37 7.15 4.36
CA GLN A 61 -16.32 6.83 5.33
C GLN A 61 -15.16 6.05 4.69
N GLY A 62 -15.46 5.09 3.81
CA GLY A 62 -14.45 4.33 3.06
C GLY A 62 -13.60 5.21 2.15
N VAL A 63 -14.24 6.09 1.39
CA VAL A 63 -13.56 7.07 0.52
C VAL A 63 -12.68 7.99 1.37
N PHE A 64 -13.21 8.55 2.45
CA PHE A 64 -12.43 9.42 3.34
C PHE A 64 -11.23 8.68 3.94
N THR A 65 -11.43 7.44 4.41
CA THR A 65 -10.35 6.59 4.94
C THR A 65 -9.29 6.32 3.87
N GLY A 66 -9.70 6.00 2.65
CA GLY A 66 -8.78 5.76 1.54
C GLY A 66 -7.96 7.00 1.19
N VAL A 67 -8.62 8.14 1.00
CA VAL A 67 -7.95 9.41 0.67
C VAL A 67 -6.96 9.83 1.76
N THR A 68 -7.37 9.77 3.04
CA THR A 68 -6.49 10.15 4.16
C THR A 68 -5.32 9.17 4.30
N THR A 69 -5.54 7.86 4.15
CA THR A 69 -4.48 6.86 4.20
C THR A 69 -3.46 7.07 3.08
N LEU A 70 -3.92 7.25 1.85
CA LEU A 70 -3.04 7.53 0.71
C LEU A 70 -2.31 8.85 0.89
N GLY A 71 -3.00 9.93 1.26
CA GLY A 71 -2.41 11.24 1.46
C GLY A 71 -1.28 11.23 2.50
N VAL A 72 -1.52 10.64 3.68
CA VAL A 72 -0.51 10.51 4.74
C VAL A 72 0.65 9.62 4.28
N THR A 73 0.35 8.48 3.63
CA THR A 73 1.37 7.55 3.15
C THR A 73 2.28 8.22 2.11
N TYR A 74 1.70 8.94 1.13
CA TYR A 74 2.47 9.65 0.12
C TYR A 74 3.27 10.81 0.74
N ALA A 75 2.68 11.62 1.61
CA ALA A 75 3.38 12.71 2.27
C ALA A 75 4.64 12.19 2.99
N LEU A 76 4.50 11.15 3.82
CA LEU A 76 5.63 10.56 4.52
C LEU A 76 6.66 9.93 3.57
N LYS A 77 6.22 9.31 2.49
CA LYS A 77 7.09 8.69 1.49
C LYS A 77 8.05 9.70 0.83
N TYR A 78 7.58 10.91 0.58
CA TYR A 78 8.41 11.97 0.00
C TYR A 78 9.20 12.77 1.05
N LEU A 79 8.71 12.84 2.29
CA LEU A 79 9.41 13.51 3.39
C LEU A 79 10.55 12.64 3.95
N VAL A 80 10.32 11.33 4.06
CA VAL A 80 11.29 10.37 4.60
C VAL A 80 11.95 9.62 3.44
N LYS A 81 13.04 10.14 2.92
CA LYS A 81 13.80 9.55 1.81
C LYS A 81 14.59 8.33 2.30
N LYS A 82 13.91 7.21 2.51
CA LYS A 82 14.51 5.96 2.97
C LYS A 82 14.73 5.02 1.80
N GLU A 83 15.96 4.54 1.63
CA GLU A 83 16.32 3.55 0.63
C GLU A 83 15.62 2.20 0.87
N ARG A 84 15.21 1.52 -0.20
CA ARG A 84 14.61 0.19 -0.12
C ARG A 84 15.67 -0.88 0.14
N PRO A 85 15.32 -1.98 0.83
CA PRO A 85 16.23 -3.11 1.02
C PRO A 85 16.70 -3.79 -0.28
N ASP A 86 16.01 -3.60 -1.40
CA ASP A 86 16.44 -4.09 -2.72
C ASP A 86 17.13 -3.01 -3.57
N PHE A 87 17.41 -1.84 -3.00
CA PHE A 87 18.08 -0.71 -3.65
C PHE A 87 17.38 -0.15 -4.88
N SER A 88 16.07 -0.44 -5.06
CA SER A 88 15.32 -0.04 -6.23
C SER A 88 14.95 1.45 -6.26
N ASP A 89 14.71 2.07 -5.11
CA ASP A 89 14.42 3.50 -4.96
C ASP A 89 14.57 3.97 -3.50
N ASN A 90 14.45 5.31 -3.29
CA ASN A 90 14.54 5.95 -1.98
C ASN A 90 13.17 6.27 -1.36
N HIS A 91 12.13 5.51 -1.68
CA HIS A 91 10.78 5.73 -1.19
C HIS A 91 10.24 4.48 -0.45
N SER A 92 11.09 3.88 0.40
CA SER A 92 10.70 2.70 1.17
C SER A 92 9.62 3.00 2.20
N PHE A 93 9.80 4.06 2.99
CA PHE A 93 8.95 4.37 4.14
C PHE A 93 7.80 5.33 3.78
N PRO A 94 6.59 5.08 4.29
CA PRO A 94 6.08 3.80 4.80
C PRO A 94 5.62 2.87 3.67
N SER A 95 5.31 1.60 3.99
CA SER A 95 4.79 0.65 3.01
C SER A 95 3.35 0.97 2.60
N MET A 96 3.15 1.39 1.34
CA MET A 96 1.82 1.69 0.80
C MET A 96 0.91 0.46 0.75
N HIS A 97 1.43 -0.70 0.32
CA HIS A 97 0.66 -1.94 0.27
C HIS A 97 0.09 -2.28 1.65
N THR A 98 0.91 -2.14 2.69
CA THR A 98 0.48 -2.37 4.07
C THR A 98 -0.54 -1.34 4.52
N SER A 99 -0.31 -0.04 4.26
CA SER A 99 -1.26 1.03 4.64
C SER A 99 -2.64 0.80 4.03
N VAL A 100 -2.70 0.53 2.73
CA VAL A 100 -3.96 0.33 1.99
C VAL A 100 -4.69 -0.92 2.46
N SER A 101 -3.98 -2.04 2.61
CA SER A 101 -4.58 -3.29 3.05
C SER A 101 -5.12 -3.19 4.48
N PHE A 102 -4.36 -2.60 5.41
CA PHE A 102 -4.81 -2.39 6.79
C PHE A 102 -5.95 -1.36 6.90
N ALA A 103 -6.00 -0.35 6.03
CA ALA A 103 -7.13 0.58 5.98
C ALA A 103 -8.44 -0.13 5.61
N GLY A 104 -8.39 -1.01 4.60
CA GLY A 104 -9.54 -1.83 4.23
C GLY A 104 -9.95 -2.79 5.35
N ALA A 105 -8.99 -3.47 5.99
CA ALA A 105 -9.28 -4.36 7.11
C ALA A 105 -9.89 -3.63 8.31
N ALA A 106 -9.33 -2.47 8.66
CA ALA A 106 -9.86 -1.64 9.74
C ALA A 106 -11.26 -1.11 9.44
N PHE A 107 -11.53 -0.74 8.18
CA PHE A 107 -12.87 -0.35 7.74
C PHE A 107 -13.86 -1.52 7.92
N ILE A 108 -13.54 -2.72 7.40
CA ILE A 108 -14.37 -3.91 7.51
C ILE A 108 -14.65 -4.24 8.98
N GLN A 109 -13.62 -4.24 9.83
CA GLN A 109 -13.75 -4.55 11.24
C GLN A 109 -14.68 -3.56 11.96
N ARG A 110 -14.54 -2.27 11.69
CA ARG A 110 -15.35 -1.24 12.37
C ARG A 110 -16.78 -1.21 11.89
N ARG A 111 -17.02 -1.46 10.61
CA ARG A 111 -18.34 -1.36 10.01
C ARG A 111 -19.14 -2.64 10.13
N TYR A 112 -18.47 -3.80 9.97
CA TYR A 112 -19.12 -5.11 9.88
C TYR A 112 -18.69 -6.07 11.00
N GLY A 113 -17.88 -5.60 11.94
CA GLY A 113 -17.50 -6.34 13.15
C GLY A 113 -16.31 -7.27 12.99
N TRP A 114 -15.91 -7.86 14.13
CA TRP A 114 -14.71 -8.69 14.22
C TRP A 114 -14.80 -10.00 13.44
N LYS A 115 -15.99 -10.54 13.24
CA LYS A 115 -16.19 -11.75 12.43
C LYS A 115 -15.57 -11.61 11.03
N TRP A 116 -15.70 -10.43 10.42
CA TRP A 116 -15.15 -10.12 9.12
C TRP A 116 -13.79 -9.40 9.20
N GLY A 117 -13.55 -8.73 10.32
CA GLY A 117 -12.29 -8.04 10.56
C GLY A 117 -11.11 -8.99 10.73
N ILE A 118 -11.28 -10.12 11.46
CA ILE A 118 -10.20 -11.09 11.67
C ILE A 118 -9.60 -11.60 10.35
N PRO A 119 -10.39 -12.18 9.42
CA PRO A 119 -9.84 -12.61 8.13
C PRO A 119 -9.25 -11.45 7.31
N ALA A 120 -9.83 -10.26 7.36
CA ALA A 120 -9.30 -9.09 6.68
C ALA A 120 -7.92 -8.68 7.23
N TYR A 121 -7.75 -8.67 8.54
CA TYR A 121 -6.44 -8.41 9.16
C TYR A 121 -5.43 -9.52 8.88
N ALA A 122 -5.84 -10.78 8.80
CA ALA A 122 -4.95 -11.88 8.42
C ALA A 122 -4.39 -11.68 7.00
N VAL A 123 -5.23 -11.32 6.04
CA VAL A 123 -4.80 -10.96 4.67
C VAL A 123 -3.85 -9.78 4.69
N SER A 124 -4.17 -8.71 5.44
CA SER A 124 -3.33 -7.51 5.51
C SER A 124 -1.96 -7.79 6.14
N THR A 125 -1.92 -8.67 7.15
CA THR A 125 -0.66 -9.11 7.77
C THR A 125 0.19 -9.89 6.79
N TYR A 126 -0.42 -10.79 6.01
CA TYR A 126 0.27 -11.51 4.95
C TYR A 126 0.82 -10.55 3.90
N VAL A 127 0.04 -9.55 3.47
CA VAL A 127 0.51 -8.51 2.53
C VAL A 127 1.73 -7.81 3.10
N GLY A 128 1.70 -7.36 4.35
CA GLY A 128 2.86 -6.72 5.01
C GLY A 128 4.08 -7.64 5.05
N TRP A 129 3.91 -8.88 5.47
CA TRP A 129 4.99 -9.87 5.50
C TRP A 129 5.58 -10.11 4.10
N SER A 130 4.76 -10.21 3.07
CA SER A 130 5.21 -10.41 1.69
C SER A 130 6.14 -9.29 1.20
N ARG A 131 5.96 -8.06 1.71
CA ARG A 131 6.84 -6.91 1.38
C ARG A 131 8.23 -7.07 1.99
N VAL A 132 8.29 -7.55 3.23
CA VAL A 132 9.57 -7.79 3.92
C VAL A 132 10.29 -8.99 3.30
N TYR A 133 9.57 -10.11 3.09
CA TYR A 133 10.14 -11.30 2.47
C TYR A 133 10.63 -11.03 1.05
N GLY A 134 9.89 -10.23 0.27
CA GLY A 134 10.23 -9.79 -1.08
C GLY A 134 11.26 -8.66 -1.14
N LYS A 135 11.86 -8.26 -0.02
CA LYS A 135 12.92 -7.22 0.07
C LYS A 135 12.51 -5.82 -0.44
N LYS A 136 11.21 -5.54 -0.55
CA LYS A 136 10.72 -4.18 -0.94
C LYS A 136 10.64 -3.21 0.23
N HIS A 137 10.44 -3.73 1.44
CA HIS A 137 10.29 -2.96 2.67
C HIS A 137 10.94 -3.70 3.83
N ASP A 138 11.31 -2.99 4.89
CA ASP A 138 11.66 -3.60 6.17
C ASP A 138 10.46 -3.59 7.14
N TRP A 139 10.66 -4.14 8.34
CA TRP A 139 9.60 -4.24 9.34
C TRP A 139 9.11 -2.88 9.83
N TRP A 140 9.95 -1.84 9.85
CA TRP A 140 9.55 -0.49 10.25
C TRP A 140 8.62 0.15 9.23
N ASP A 141 8.89 -0.05 7.92
CA ASP A 141 8.03 0.43 6.84
C ASP A 141 6.65 -0.21 6.92
N VAL A 142 6.62 -1.51 7.24
CA VAL A 142 5.39 -2.30 7.37
C VAL A 142 4.63 -1.90 8.64
N ALA A 143 5.31 -1.79 9.79
CA ALA A 143 4.68 -1.38 11.05
C ALA A 143 4.07 0.02 10.95
N ALA A 144 4.81 0.98 10.36
CA ALA A 144 4.29 2.32 10.11
C ALA A 144 3.08 2.30 9.15
N GLY A 145 3.17 1.53 8.06
CA GLY A 145 2.07 1.34 7.13
C GLY A 145 0.82 0.76 7.80
N ALA A 146 0.97 -0.27 8.63
CA ALA A 146 -0.12 -0.86 9.40
C ALA A 146 -0.75 0.16 10.37
N GLY A 147 0.07 0.95 11.07
CA GLY A 147 -0.40 2.00 11.98
C GLY A 147 -1.19 3.09 11.26
N ILE A 148 -0.72 3.53 10.08
CA ILE A 148 -1.43 4.51 9.24
C ILE A 148 -2.77 3.94 8.78
N GLY A 149 -2.77 2.71 8.25
CA GLY A 149 -3.99 2.07 7.75
C GLY A 149 -5.01 1.76 8.85
N ALA A 150 -4.55 1.25 10.00
CA ALA A 150 -5.42 0.92 11.14
C ALA A 150 -5.90 2.15 11.92
N ARG A 151 -5.42 3.36 11.61
CA ARG A 151 -5.77 4.60 12.29
C ARG A 151 -7.30 4.77 12.38
N ARG A 152 -7.78 5.20 13.53
CA ARG A 152 -9.19 5.56 13.71
C ARG A 152 -9.56 6.75 12.82
N GLY A 153 -10.30 6.50 11.76
CA GLY A 153 -11.10 7.55 11.13
C GLY A 153 -12.13 8.05 12.16
N HIS A 154 -12.35 9.35 12.24
CA HIS A 154 -13.42 9.89 13.07
C HIS A 154 -14.76 9.22 12.71
N ARG A 155 -15.52 8.89 13.77
CA ARG A 155 -16.90 8.41 13.64
C ARG A 155 -17.79 9.50 13.13
#